data_94dc9b4a0837096f5d73dba518532746
#
_entry.id   94dc9b4a0837096f5d73dba518532746
#
_cell.length_a   1.000
_cell.length_b   1.000
_cell.length_c   1.000
_cell.angle_alpha   90.00
_cell.angle_beta   90.00
_cell.angle_gamma   90.00
#
_symmetry.space_group_name_H-M   'P 1'
#
loop_
_entity.id
_entity.type
_entity.pdbx_description
1 polymer ?
#
loop_
_entity_poly.entity_id
_entity_poly.type
_entity_poly.pdbx_seq_one_letter_code
_entity_poly.pdbx_strand_id
1 'polypeptide(L)'
;APPPVFHMTETKSFARHGPGRSFVIPPRAGFSASHRSCLPELSADDNAARFGPCSFAPGHGHNYELIVSMAGDLDAHGMVLNLSEVKHAIRAEVTGQLDFRFLNEAWPEFDVAGPEGCLPTTEALVRTIWHRLRSHLPITALRLYEQPGLWADYLGDSMDAFLTIRTHFAAARRVARPGRRREGTEKLSGKCARPHGQGHEQAGA
;
A
#
# COMPACT_ATOMS: atom_id res chain seq x y z
N ALA A 1 -26.95 -4.31 -16.76
CA ALA A 1 -25.79 -5.16 -16.55
C ALA A 1 -25.63 -5.34 -15.03
N PRO A 2 -25.42 -6.58 -14.52
CA PRO A 2 -25.14 -6.78 -13.11
C PRO A 2 -23.78 -6.18 -12.76
N PRO A 3 -23.56 -5.71 -11.50
CA PRO A 3 -22.28 -5.16 -11.08
C PRO A 3 -21.20 -6.25 -11.16
N PRO A 4 -19.93 -5.87 -11.42
CA PRO A 4 -18.85 -6.82 -11.49
C PRO A 4 -18.68 -7.54 -10.15
N VAL A 5 -18.71 -8.87 -10.20
CA VAL A 5 -18.37 -9.71 -9.06
C VAL A 5 -16.86 -9.67 -8.91
N PHE A 6 -16.36 -8.90 -7.93
CA PHE A 6 -14.97 -8.98 -7.53
C PHE A 6 -14.75 -10.32 -6.82
N HIS A 7 -14.15 -11.27 -7.52
CA HIS A 7 -13.55 -12.41 -6.85
C HIS A 7 -12.38 -11.88 -6.01
N MET A 8 -12.55 -11.95 -4.69
CA MET A 8 -11.43 -11.86 -3.76
C MET A 8 -10.48 -13.03 -4.06
N THR A 9 -9.51 -12.78 -4.93
CA THR A 9 -8.34 -13.65 -4.99
C THR A 9 -7.62 -13.49 -3.65
N GLU A 10 -7.36 -14.62 -2.99
CA GLU A 10 -6.55 -14.72 -1.79
C GLU A 10 -5.39 -13.74 -1.86
N THR A 11 -5.25 -12.90 -0.83
CA THR A 11 -4.05 -12.11 -0.60
C THR A 11 -2.87 -13.03 -0.81
N LYS A 12 -2.19 -12.90 -1.95
CA LYS A 12 -0.93 -13.63 -2.18
C LYS A 12 -0.04 -13.25 -1.01
N SER A 13 0.14 -14.18 -0.09
CA SER A 13 0.98 -14.01 1.08
C SER A 13 2.29 -13.35 0.64
N PHE A 14 2.72 -12.32 1.34
CA PHE A 14 4.01 -11.65 1.17
C PHE A 14 5.20 -12.62 1.28
N ALA A 15 4.91 -13.90 1.47
CA ALA A 15 5.81 -15.01 1.70
C ALA A 15 5.48 -16.22 0.83
N ARG A 16 5.71 -16.16 -0.49
CA ARG A 16 5.85 -17.38 -1.29
C ARG A 16 7.33 -17.70 -1.46
N HIS A 17 7.81 -18.67 -0.67
CA HIS A 17 9.20 -19.04 -0.62
C HIS A 17 9.37 -20.52 -0.93
N GLY A 18 10.31 -20.81 -1.84
CA GLY A 18 10.85 -22.16 -1.99
C GLY A 18 11.65 -22.55 -0.73
N PRO A 19 11.81 -23.85 -0.45
CA PRO A 19 12.58 -24.34 0.68
C PRO A 19 14.03 -23.89 0.56
N GLY A 20 14.61 -23.34 1.64
CA GLY A 20 16.04 -23.08 1.79
C GLY A 20 16.49 -21.62 1.76
N ARG A 21 15.59 -20.62 1.66
CA ARG A 21 15.98 -19.19 1.71
C ARG A 21 15.57 -18.53 3.01
N SER A 22 16.53 -17.86 3.65
CA SER A 22 16.31 -17.04 4.84
C SER A 22 15.82 -15.65 4.44
N PHE A 23 14.95 -15.05 5.29
CA PHE A 23 14.41 -13.72 5.05
C PHE A 23 14.99 -12.71 6.01
N VAL A 24 15.22 -11.52 5.49
CA VAL A 24 15.40 -10.32 6.30
C VAL A 24 14.21 -9.41 6.07
N ILE A 25 13.45 -9.12 7.13
CA ILE A 25 12.51 -8.02 7.16
C ILE A 25 13.31 -6.81 7.63
N PRO A 26 13.63 -5.85 6.74
CA PRO A 26 14.43 -4.71 7.14
C PRO A 26 13.64 -3.75 8.02
N PRO A 27 14.34 -2.84 8.72
CA PRO A 27 13.69 -1.73 9.39
C PRO A 27 12.86 -0.95 8.38
N ARG A 28 11.69 -0.51 8.82
CA ARG A 28 10.84 0.39 8.05
C ARG A 28 11.63 1.65 7.73
N ALA A 29 11.65 2.03 6.47
CA ALA A 29 12.25 3.28 6.02
C ALA A 29 11.14 4.28 5.72
N GLY A 30 11.18 5.43 6.38
CA GLY A 30 10.19 6.48 6.19
C GLY A 30 10.78 7.68 5.47
N PHE A 31 9.94 8.38 4.71
CA PHE A 31 10.21 9.71 4.16
C PHE A 31 8.91 10.50 4.03
N SER A 32 9.00 11.82 4.15
CA SER A 32 7.88 12.74 3.97
C SER A 32 8.01 13.40 2.61
N ALA A 33 6.99 13.29 1.77
CA ALA A 33 7.02 13.90 0.44
C ALA A 33 5.64 14.39 0.03
N SER A 34 5.60 15.40 -0.84
CA SER A 34 4.38 15.90 -1.44
C SER A 34 4.28 15.51 -2.91
N HIS A 35 3.05 15.44 -3.42
CA HIS A 35 2.79 15.17 -4.83
C HIS A 35 1.50 15.86 -5.31
N ARG A 36 1.33 15.85 -6.62
CA ARG A 36 0.13 16.35 -7.28
C ARG A 36 -0.23 15.43 -8.44
N SER A 37 -1.50 15.08 -8.55
CA SER A 37 -2.05 14.33 -9.69
C SER A 37 -2.69 15.30 -10.68
N CYS A 38 -1.91 15.75 -11.66
CA CYS A 38 -2.36 16.71 -12.67
C CYS A 38 -1.72 16.37 -14.00
N LEU A 39 -2.55 16.19 -15.03
CA LEU A 39 -2.11 15.91 -16.39
C LEU A 39 -2.11 17.21 -17.19
N PRO A 40 -1.00 17.58 -17.84
CA PRO A 40 -0.86 18.85 -18.56
C PRO A 40 -1.78 18.98 -19.77
N GLU A 41 -2.20 17.86 -20.37
CA GLU A 41 -3.12 17.80 -21.51
C GLU A 41 -4.59 18.01 -21.13
N LEU A 42 -4.92 18.01 -19.85
CA LEU A 42 -6.29 18.23 -19.34
C LEU A 42 -6.46 19.66 -18.82
N SER A 43 -7.68 20.20 -18.98
CA SER A 43 -8.05 21.46 -18.35
C SER A 43 -8.03 21.34 -16.81
N ALA A 44 -8.06 22.47 -16.12
CA ALA A 44 -8.14 22.48 -14.65
C ALA A 44 -9.40 21.77 -14.14
N ASP A 45 -10.53 21.98 -14.82
CA ASP A 45 -11.82 21.37 -14.46
C ASP A 45 -11.82 19.86 -14.70
N ASP A 46 -11.22 19.40 -15.82
CA ASP A 46 -11.08 17.97 -16.12
C ASP A 46 -10.14 17.27 -15.13
N ASN A 47 -9.03 17.91 -14.77
CA ASN A 47 -8.13 17.42 -13.72
C ASN A 47 -8.86 17.33 -12.37
N ALA A 48 -9.63 18.35 -11.99
CA ALA A 48 -10.42 18.35 -10.76
C ALA A 48 -11.50 17.26 -10.78
N ALA A 49 -12.18 17.06 -11.90
CA ALA A 49 -13.18 16.01 -12.07
C ALA A 49 -12.57 14.59 -11.97
N ARG A 50 -11.36 14.41 -12.49
CA ARG A 50 -10.67 13.10 -12.54
C ARG A 50 -9.96 12.74 -11.24
N PHE A 51 -9.25 13.67 -10.63
CA PHE A 51 -8.36 13.44 -9.49
C PHE A 51 -8.83 14.10 -8.20
N GLY A 52 -9.91 14.89 -8.25
CA GLY A 52 -10.43 15.59 -7.08
C GLY A 52 -9.39 16.49 -6.41
N PRO A 53 -9.32 16.49 -5.06
CA PRO A 53 -8.37 17.32 -4.31
C PRO A 53 -6.90 17.02 -4.63
N CYS A 54 -6.57 15.82 -5.13
CA CYS A 54 -5.20 15.47 -5.51
C CYS A 54 -4.67 16.28 -6.70
N SER A 55 -5.55 16.94 -7.47
CA SER A 55 -5.17 17.82 -8.58
C SER A 55 -4.88 19.26 -8.17
N PHE A 56 -5.24 19.68 -6.96
CA PHE A 56 -5.13 21.08 -6.54
C PHE A 56 -3.68 21.48 -6.27
N ALA A 57 -3.33 22.71 -6.69
CA ALA A 57 -2.03 23.29 -6.40
C ALA A 57 -1.96 23.77 -4.94
N PRO A 58 -0.82 23.65 -4.27
CA PRO A 58 0.47 23.15 -4.78
C PRO A 58 0.63 21.63 -4.74
N GLY A 59 -0.40 20.86 -4.38
CA GLY A 59 -0.38 19.44 -4.10
C GLY A 59 -0.59 19.16 -2.62
N HIS A 60 -0.43 17.91 -2.19
CA HIS A 60 -0.55 17.46 -0.81
C HIS A 60 0.57 16.48 -0.47
N GLY A 61 0.79 16.23 0.81
CA GLY A 61 1.91 15.41 1.27
C GLY A 61 1.49 14.25 2.14
N HIS A 62 2.36 13.25 2.17
CA HIS A 62 2.21 12.04 2.96
C HIS A 62 3.50 11.68 3.69
N ASN A 63 3.36 10.93 4.78
CA ASN A 63 4.47 10.25 5.44
C ASN A 63 4.51 8.82 4.90
N TYR A 64 5.33 8.61 3.90
CA TYR A 64 5.51 7.30 3.27
C TYR A 64 6.27 6.35 4.20
N GLU A 65 5.89 5.07 4.16
CA GLU A 65 6.60 3.99 4.85
C GLU A 65 6.93 2.90 3.84
N LEU A 66 8.23 2.62 3.65
CA LEU A 66 8.74 1.60 2.74
C LEU A 66 9.16 0.36 3.52
N ILE A 67 8.65 -0.80 3.12
CA ILE A 67 9.09 -2.11 3.57
C ILE A 67 9.81 -2.81 2.41
N VAL A 68 11.06 -3.22 2.64
CA VAL A 68 11.89 -3.90 1.63
C VAL A 68 12.09 -5.34 2.07
N SER A 69 11.59 -6.32 1.32
CA SER A 69 11.82 -7.73 1.57
C SER A 69 12.99 -8.22 0.74
N MET A 70 13.90 -8.95 1.37
CA MET A 70 15.12 -9.49 0.75
C MET A 70 15.25 -10.96 1.07
N ALA A 71 15.91 -11.71 0.21
CA ALA A 71 16.23 -13.10 0.44
C ALA A 71 17.66 -13.42 -0.01
N GLY A 72 18.32 -14.29 0.73
CA GLY A 72 19.67 -14.77 0.44
C GLY A 72 20.04 -15.92 1.36
N ASP A 73 21.20 -16.51 1.13
CA ASP A 73 21.76 -17.52 1.99
C ASP A 73 22.43 -16.87 3.21
N LEU A 74 22.51 -17.59 4.31
CA LEU A 74 23.28 -17.15 5.48
C LEU A 74 24.76 -17.24 5.19
N ASP A 75 25.50 -16.19 5.52
CA ASP A 75 26.97 -16.19 5.50
C ASP A 75 27.56 -16.99 6.68
N ALA A 76 28.89 -17.04 6.76
CA ALA A 76 29.59 -17.72 7.85
C ALA A 76 29.33 -17.15 9.24
N HIS A 77 28.75 -15.95 9.32
CA HIS A 77 28.38 -15.26 10.56
C HIS A 77 26.87 -15.33 10.86
N GLY A 78 26.10 -16.07 10.03
CA GLY A 78 24.65 -16.22 10.20
C GLY A 78 23.82 -15.03 9.71
N MET A 79 24.37 -14.19 8.83
CA MET A 79 23.68 -13.05 8.25
C MET A 79 23.32 -13.29 6.79
N VAL A 80 22.13 -12.85 6.37
CA VAL A 80 21.80 -12.75 4.92
C VAL A 80 22.45 -11.50 4.34
N LEU A 81 22.44 -10.40 5.09
CA LEU A 81 22.98 -9.10 4.70
C LEU A 81 23.33 -8.27 5.95
N ASN A 82 24.30 -7.40 5.78
CA ASN A 82 24.61 -6.39 6.77
C ASN A 82 23.53 -5.27 6.73
N LEU A 83 22.78 -5.13 7.81
CA LEU A 83 21.70 -4.13 7.90
C LEU A 83 22.18 -2.68 7.74
N SER A 84 23.44 -2.38 8.07
CA SER A 84 23.99 -1.05 7.86
C SER A 84 24.15 -0.73 6.38
N GLU A 85 24.57 -1.70 5.57
CA GLU A 85 24.69 -1.58 4.11
C GLU A 85 23.29 -1.43 3.47
N VAL A 86 22.32 -2.22 3.94
CA VAL A 86 20.92 -2.10 3.51
C VAL A 86 20.36 -0.69 3.78
N LYS A 87 20.55 -0.18 5.00
CA LYS A 87 20.10 1.18 5.36
C LYS A 87 20.80 2.24 4.51
N HIS A 88 22.09 2.07 4.25
CA HIS A 88 22.87 2.99 3.41
C HIS A 88 22.31 3.02 1.98
N ALA A 89 22.08 1.86 1.37
CA ALA A 89 21.52 1.75 0.02
C ALA A 89 20.11 2.37 -0.06
N ILE A 90 19.22 2.07 0.89
CA ILE A 90 17.88 2.68 0.94
C ILE A 90 17.97 4.20 1.09
N ARG A 91 18.87 4.69 1.91
CA ARG A 91 19.06 6.14 2.09
C ARG A 91 19.60 6.81 0.83
N ALA A 92 20.61 6.21 0.20
CA ALA A 92 21.23 6.78 -1.00
C ALA A 92 20.27 6.82 -2.20
N GLU A 93 19.50 5.73 -2.40
CA GLU A 93 18.68 5.54 -3.59
C GLU A 93 17.24 6.02 -3.44
N VAL A 94 16.74 6.15 -2.19
CA VAL A 94 15.32 6.45 -1.96
C VAL A 94 15.15 7.61 -0.96
N THR A 95 15.34 7.36 0.34
CA THR A 95 14.89 8.33 1.35
C THR A 95 15.66 9.63 1.30
N GLY A 96 16.95 9.62 1.02
CA GLY A 96 17.76 10.83 0.88
C GLY A 96 17.43 11.68 -0.35
N GLN A 97 16.75 11.08 -1.34
CA GLN A 97 16.34 11.78 -2.56
C GLN A 97 14.90 12.28 -2.49
N LEU A 98 14.03 11.61 -1.73
CA LEU A 98 12.60 11.89 -1.69
C LEU A 98 12.14 12.64 -0.44
N ASP A 99 12.90 12.56 0.66
CA ASP A 99 12.48 13.17 1.92
C ASP A 99 12.43 14.70 1.80
N PHE A 100 11.31 15.29 2.21
CA PHE A 100 10.97 16.70 2.06
C PHE A 100 11.01 17.23 0.60
N ARG A 101 10.66 16.37 -0.36
CA ARG A 101 10.61 16.74 -1.79
C ARG A 101 9.20 16.73 -2.35
N PHE A 102 9.05 17.43 -3.47
CA PHE A 102 7.89 17.33 -4.34
C PHE A 102 8.16 16.23 -5.38
N LEU A 103 7.43 15.12 -5.30
CA LEU A 103 7.72 13.91 -6.07
C LEU A 103 7.68 14.14 -7.58
N ASN A 104 6.80 15.03 -8.05
CA ASN A 104 6.71 15.37 -9.47
C ASN A 104 8.00 15.97 -10.06
N GLU A 105 8.91 16.44 -9.21
CA GLU A 105 10.18 17.05 -9.60
C GLU A 105 11.40 16.26 -9.07
N ALA A 106 11.16 15.29 -8.16
CA ALA A 106 12.24 14.60 -7.48
C ALA A 106 12.98 13.62 -8.38
N TRP A 107 12.26 12.96 -9.27
CA TRP A 107 12.81 12.01 -10.22
C TRP A 107 12.24 12.24 -11.63
N PRO A 108 13.06 12.08 -12.69
CA PRO A 108 12.61 12.29 -14.08
C PRO A 108 11.41 11.44 -14.49
N GLU A 109 11.26 10.26 -13.86
CA GLU A 109 10.15 9.34 -14.11
C GLU A 109 8.78 9.93 -13.73
N PHE A 110 8.76 11.00 -12.93
CA PHE A 110 7.53 11.66 -12.48
C PHE A 110 7.29 13.04 -13.12
N ASP A 111 8.16 13.44 -14.04
CA ASP A 111 7.90 14.59 -14.88
C ASP A 111 6.87 14.24 -15.97
N VAL A 112 5.60 14.49 -15.68
CA VAL A 112 4.48 14.20 -16.60
C VAL A 112 4.52 14.99 -17.92
N ALA A 113 5.35 16.02 -18.02
CA ALA A 113 5.61 16.75 -19.27
C ALA A 113 6.70 16.07 -20.10
N GLY A 114 7.48 15.16 -19.52
CA GLY A 114 8.49 14.38 -20.20
C GLY A 114 7.91 13.22 -21.01
N PRO A 115 8.67 12.68 -21.98
CA PRO A 115 8.18 11.69 -22.96
C PRO A 115 7.79 10.34 -22.31
N GLU A 116 8.32 10.01 -21.15
CA GLU A 116 8.06 8.76 -20.43
C GLU A 116 7.57 9.03 -19.00
N GLY A 117 7.26 10.30 -18.70
CA GLY A 117 6.83 10.70 -17.37
C GLY A 117 5.46 10.18 -17.01
N CYS A 118 5.27 9.84 -15.73
CA CYS A 118 3.99 9.39 -15.19
C CYS A 118 3.65 10.13 -13.89
N LEU A 119 2.39 10.05 -13.48
CA LEU A 119 1.99 10.56 -12.18
C LEU A 119 2.68 9.78 -11.06
N PRO A 120 3.14 10.44 -9.98
CA PRO A 120 3.75 9.80 -8.82
C PRO A 120 2.70 9.12 -7.94
N THR A 121 1.95 8.18 -8.50
CA THR A 121 1.04 7.33 -7.76
C THR A 121 1.83 6.34 -6.88
N THR A 122 1.19 5.77 -5.87
CA THR A 122 1.86 4.82 -4.96
C THR A 122 2.42 3.62 -5.73
N GLU A 123 1.71 3.16 -6.78
CA GLU A 123 2.11 2.04 -7.64
C GLU A 123 3.31 2.40 -8.52
N ALA A 124 3.29 3.59 -9.12
CA ALA A 124 4.41 4.07 -9.93
C ALA A 124 5.66 4.27 -9.06
N LEU A 125 5.46 4.84 -7.87
CA LEU A 125 6.54 5.10 -6.93
C LEU A 125 7.20 3.82 -6.43
N VAL A 126 6.43 2.80 -6.00
CA VAL A 126 7.00 1.53 -5.52
C VAL A 126 7.76 0.79 -6.62
N ARG A 127 7.26 0.87 -7.87
CA ARG A 127 7.93 0.28 -9.04
C ARG A 127 9.25 1.00 -9.34
N THR A 128 9.27 2.33 -9.32
CA THR A 128 10.51 3.11 -9.54
C THR A 128 11.53 2.84 -8.44
N ILE A 129 11.10 2.77 -7.16
CA ILE A 129 11.96 2.38 -6.04
C ILE A 129 12.56 0.99 -6.27
N TRP A 130 11.78 0.03 -6.76
CA TRP A 130 12.28 -1.30 -7.09
C TRP A 130 13.43 -1.24 -8.10
N HIS A 131 13.26 -0.52 -9.20
CA HIS A 131 14.27 -0.42 -10.24
C HIS A 131 15.57 0.22 -9.74
N ARG A 132 15.49 1.14 -8.78
CA ARG A 132 16.66 1.77 -8.15
C ARG A 132 17.36 0.86 -7.16
N LEU A 133 16.62 0.09 -6.36
CA LEU A 133 17.20 -0.76 -5.31
C LEU A 133 17.71 -2.11 -5.81
N ARG A 134 17.12 -2.67 -6.87
CA ARG A 134 17.42 -4.05 -7.32
C ARG A 134 18.86 -4.31 -7.74
N SER A 135 19.61 -3.27 -8.10
CA SER A 135 21.04 -3.37 -8.45
C SER A 135 21.95 -3.34 -7.22
N HIS A 136 21.44 -2.93 -6.07
CA HIS A 136 22.20 -2.77 -4.82
C HIS A 136 21.85 -3.84 -3.79
N LEU A 137 20.62 -4.36 -3.82
CA LEU A 137 20.10 -5.28 -2.81
C LEU A 137 19.37 -6.45 -3.47
N PRO A 138 19.45 -7.67 -2.91
CA PRO A 138 18.73 -8.86 -3.39
C PRO A 138 17.26 -8.81 -2.96
N ILE A 139 16.54 -7.77 -3.42
CA ILE A 139 15.15 -7.54 -3.06
C ILE A 139 14.23 -8.56 -3.73
N THR A 140 13.21 -8.99 -3.02
CA THR A 140 12.20 -9.96 -3.49
C THR A 140 10.78 -9.38 -3.49
N ALA A 141 10.53 -8.36 -2.69
CA ALA A 141 9.28 -7.63 -2.68
C ALA A 141 9.48 -6.24 -2.05
N LEU A 142 8.67 -5.29 -2.49
CA LEU A 142 8.52 -3.99 -1.86
C LEU A 142 7.07 -3.75 -1.49
N ARG A 143 6.84 -3.09 -0.35
CA ARG A 143 5.58 -2.49 0.02
C ARG A 143 5.80 -1.04 0.38
N LEU A 144 5.01 -0.15 -0.22
CA LEU A 144 5.02 1.27 0.06
C LEU A 144 3.66 1.71 0.57
N TYR A 145 3.62 2.18 1.81
CA TYR A 145 2.45 2.84 2.37
C TYR A 145 2.51 4.33 2.04
N GLU A 146 1.44 4.84 1.44
CA GLU A 146 1.19 6.27 1.31
C GLU A 146 0.53 6.81 2.57
N GLN A 147 -0.36 5.99 3.15
CA GLN A 147 -1.01 6.21 4.44
C GLN A 147 -1.42 4.86 5.04
N PRO A 148 -1.79 4.78 6.33
CA PRO A 148 -2.06 3.49 7.00
C PRO A 148 -3.12 2.61 6.33
N GLY A 149 -4.02 3.21 5.54
CA GLY A 149 -5.08 2.51 4.82
C GLY A 149 -4.85 2.34 3.32
N LEU A 150 -3.72 2.81 2.78
CA LEU A 150 -3.42 2.78 1.35
C LEU A 150 -1.96 2.42 1.14
N TRP A 151 -1.70 1.35 0.40
CA TRP A 151 -0.35 0.91 0.06
C TRP A 151 -0.31 0.18 -1.29
N ALA A 152 0.88 0.14 -1.88
CA ALA A 152 1.14 -0.66 -3.06
C ALA A 152 2.22 -1.72 -2.78
N ASP A 153 2.03 -2.90 -3.35
CA ASP A 153 2.97 -4.01 -3.34
C ASP A 153 3.55 -4.23 -4.73
N TYR A 154 4.87 -4.48 -4.80
CA TYR A 154 5.56 -4.83 -6.03
C TYR A 154 6.50 -6.01 -5.79
N LEU A 155 6.36 -7.06 -6.62
CA LEU A 155 7.06 -8.34 -6.46
C LEU A 155 8.18 -8.55 -7.50
N GLY A 156 8.34 -7.63 -8.43
CA GLY A 156 9.42 -7.64 -9.42
C GLY A 156 9.29 -8.65 -10.57
N ASP A 157 8.41 -9.64 -10.45
CA ASP A 157 8.28 -10.73 -11.42
C ASP A 157 7.44 -10.36 -12.64
N SER A 158 6.68 -9.27 -12.54
CA SER A 158 5.78 -8.77 -13.58
C SER A 158 5.78 -7.25 -13.61
N MET A 159 5.11 -6.68 -14.61
CA MET A 159 4.85 -5.24 -14.67
C MET A 159 3.77 -4.80 -13.67
N ASP A 160 3.17 -5.74 -12.91
CA ASP A 160 2.02 -5.49 -12.07
C ASP A 160 2.44 -4.98 -10.69
N ALA A 161 1.88 -3.85 -10.29
CA ALA A 161 1.84 -3.38 -8.92
C ALA A 161 0.42 -3.61 -8.37
N PHE A 162 0.32 -4.00 -7.10
CA PHE A 162 -0.96 -4.28 -6.45
C PHE A 162 -1.28 -3.13 -5.49
N LEU A 163 -2.33 -2.34 -5.81
CA LEU A 163 -2.83 -1.30 -4.90
C LEU A 163 -3.85 -1.89 -3.95
N THR A 164 -3.67 -1.63 -2.65
CA THR A 164 -4.61 -2.04 -1.61
C THR A 164 -5.16 -0.84 -0.86
N ILE A 165 -6.48 -0.76 -0.74
CA ILE A 165 -7.18 0.26 0.04
C ILE A 165 -7.93 -0.46 1.16
N ARG A 166 -7.63 -0.11 2.42
CA ARG A 166 -8.36 -0.59 3.60
C ARG A 166 -9.46 0.39 3.95
N THR A 167 -10.68 -0.11 3.99
CA THR A 167 -11.84 0.66 4.42
C THR A 167 -12.38 0.12 5.74
N HIS A 168 -12.92 1.00 6.56
CA HIS A 168 -13.56 0.66 7.83
C HIS A 168 -15.01 1.13 7.78
N PHE A 169 -15.89 0.30 8.28
CA PHE A 169 -17.27 0.71 8.50
C PHE A 169 -17.78 0.16 9.82
N ALA A 170 -18.65 0.91 10.47
CA ALA A 170 -19.36 0.47 11.67
C ALA A 170 -20.78 0.06 11.27
N ALA A 171 -21.20 -1.11 11.69
CA ALA A 171 -22.54 -1.62 11.44
C ALA A 171 -23.11 -2.27 12.69
N ALA A 172 -24.39 -2.08 12.92
CA ALA A 172 -25.14 -2.81 13.93
C ALA A 172 -25.96 -3.90 13.26
N ARG A 173 -25.93 -5.09 13.83
CA ARG A 173 -26.78 -6.19 13.40
C ARG A 173 -27.58 -6.74 14.56
N ARG A 174 -28.78 -7.19 14.25
CA ARG A 174 -29.66 -7.88 15.20
C ARG A 174 -29.82 -9.34 14.76
N VAL A 175 -29.61 -10.26 15.67
CA VAL A 175 -29.89 -11.68 15.46
C VAL A 175 -31.29 -11.95 16.00
N ALA A 176 -32.24 -12.20 15.10
CA ALA A 176 -33.60 -12.56 15.45
C ALA A 176 -33.98 -13.83 14.68
N ARG A 177 -34.63 -14.78 15.36
CA ARG A 177 -35.17 -16.00 14.72
C ARG A 177 -36.66 -15.80 14.46
N PRO A 178 -37.14 -15.92 13.22
CA PRO A 178 -38.59 -15.92 12.92
C PRO A 178 -39.30 -16.98 13.75
N GLY A 179 -40.46 -16.62 14.33
CA GLY A 179 -41.30 -17.58 15.07
C GLY A 179 -40.86 -17.85 16.53
N ARG A 180 -39.74 -17.33 17.03
CA ARG A 180 -39.36 -17.44 18.44
C ARG A 180 -39.69 -16.19 19.24
N ARG A 181 -40.17 -16.37 20.49
CA ARG A 181 -40.34 -15.29 21.44
C ARG A 181 -38.99 -14.66 21.78
N ARG A 182 -38.98 -13.36 22.10
CA ARG A 182 -37.81 -12.56 22.41
C ARG A 182 -36.90 -13.18 23.46
N GLU A 183 -37.46 -13.68 24.58
CA GLU A 183 -36.71 -14.35 25.64
C GLU A 183 -35.90 -15.56 25.18
N GLY A 184 -36.44 -16.37 24.28
CA GLY A 184 -35.74 -17.53 23.73
C GLY A 184 -34.62 -17.16 22.77
N THR A 185 -34.72 -15.99 22.13
CA THR A 185 -33.67 -15.44 21.24
C THR A 185 -32.55 -14.80 22.07
N GLU A 186 -32.88 -14.09 23.12
CA GLU A 186 -31.92 -13.47 24.06
C GLU A 186 -31.07 -14.52 24.81
N LYS A 187 -31.66 -15.64 25.21
CA LYS A 187 -30.92 -16.77 25.81
C LYS A 187 -29.85 -17.36 24.89
N LEU A 188 -30.11 -17.39 23.57
CA LEU A 188 -29.21 -17.99 22.59
C LEU A 188 -28.20 -16.99 22.03
N SER A 189 -28.59 -15.74 21.85
CA SER A 189 -27.81 -14.74 21.10
C SER A 189 -27.39 -13.55 21.96
N GLY A 190 -27.72 -13.54 23.24
CA GLY A 190 -27.31 -12.54 24.21
C GLY A 190 -27.59 -11.11 23.74
N LYS A 191 -26.58 -10.24 23.83
CA LYS A 191 -26.69 -8.81 23.45
C LYS A 191 -27.06 -8.59 21.98
N CYS A 192 -26.75 -9.54 21.09
CA CYS A 192 -27.07 -9.44 19.66
C CYS A 192 -28.58 -9.53 19.36
N ALA A 193 -29.40 -10.02 20.32
CA ALA A 193 -30.86 -10.10 20.17
C ALA A 193 -31.59 -8.83 20.59
N ARG A 194 -30.91 -7.83 21.15
CA ARG A 194 -31.51 -6.56 21.61
C ARG A 194 -32.16 -5.80 20.43
N PRO A 195 -33.18 -4.94 20.68
CA PRO A 195 -33.90 -4.20 19.62
C PRO A 195 -32.99 -3.43 18.67
N HIS A 196 -31.93 -2.84 19.18
CA HIS A 196 -30.96 -2.06 18.39
C HIS A 196 -29.76 -2.87 17.92
N GLY A 197 -29.74 -4.19 18.20
CA GLY A 197 -28.60 -5.07 17.87
C GLY A 197 -27.34 -4.73 18.67
N GLN A 198 -26.22 -5.18 18.17
CA GLN A 198 -24.88 -4.83 18.66
C GLN A 198 -24.05 -4.26 17.53
N GLY A 199 -23.47 -3.09 17.75
CA GLY A 199 -22.52 -2.49 16.83
C GLY A 199 -21.20 -3.24 16.80
N HIS A 200 -20.67 -3.43 15.60
CA HIS A 200 -19.35 -4.01 15.35
C HIS A 200 -18.62 -3.13 14.36
N GLU A 201 -17.36 -2.85 14.63
CA GLU A 201 -16.47 -2.28 13.65
C GLU A 201 -16.01 -3.41 12.72
N GLN A 202 -16.13 -3.19 11.42
CA GLN A 202 -15.71 -4.14 10.38
C GLN A 202 -14.60 -3.47 9.57
N ALA A 203 -13.47 -4.16 9.44
CA ALA A 203 -12.37 -3.75 8.57
C ALA A 203 -12.36 -4.67 7.35
N GLY A 204 -12.41 -4.06 6.16
CA GLY A 204 -12.20 -4.74 4.88
C GLY A 204 -10.82 -4.38 4.33
N ALA A 205 -10.15 -5.31 3.69
CA ALA A 205 -8.89 -5.10 2.97
C ALA A 205 -9.03 -5.62 1.54
#